data_3e79f202477687e1c4acfc6caf9d5c29
#
_entry.id   3e79f202477687e1c4acfc6caf9d5c29
#
_cell.length_a   1.000
_cell.length_b   1.000
_cell.length_c   1.000
_cell.angle_alpha   90.00
_cell.angle_beta   90.00
_cell.angle_gamma   90.00
#
_symmetry.space_group_name_H-M   'P 1'
#
loop_
_entity.id
_entity.type
_entity.pdbx_description
1 polymer ?
#
loop_
_entity_poly.entity_id
_entity_poly.type
_entity_poly.pdbx_seq_one_letter_code
_entity_poly.pdbx_strand_id
1 'polypeptide(L)' 'MDNLYTNEEFKVMVDTLDSIGNYLPDDKVGYVWSNYQKIANTTENQPCSCGSSAGLWKKAVDTIRTYIKENKDSYNG' A
#
# COMPACT_ATOMS: atom_id res chain seq x y z
N MET A 1 10.62 18.78 2.91
CA MET A 1 9.36 18.06 2.71
C MET A 1 9.42 16.71 3.38
N ASP A 2 8.46 16.41 4.22
CA ASP A 2 8.49 15.17 4.99
C ASP A 2 7.99 14.00 4.18
N ASN A 3 8.80 12.94 4.13
CA ASN A 3 8.38 11.69 3.53
C ASN A 3 7.53 10.92 4.53
N LEU A 4 6.52 10.23 4.03
CA LEU A 4 5.65 9.39 4.88
C LEU A 4 6.40 8.18 5.43
N TYR A 5 7.48 7.79 4.79
CA TYR A 5 8.22 6.57 5.12
C TYR A 5 9.70 6.86 5.22
N THR A 6 10.40 6.05 6.00
CA THR A 6 11.86 6.02 5.90
C THR A 6 12.25 5.25 4.64
N ASN A 7 13.51 5.32 4.25
CA ASN A 7 13.99 4.58 3.08
C ASN A 7 13.77 3.08 3.25
N GLU A 8 14.02 2.57 4.45
CA GLU A 8 13.81 1.14 4.73
C GLU A 8 12.35 0.76 4.65
N GLU A 9 11.48 1.57 5.22
CA GLU A 9 10.04 1.32 5.20
C GLU A 9 9.52 1.33 3.78
N PHE A 10 9.98 2.26 2.98
CA PHE A 10 9.57 2.36 1.58
C PHE A 10 10.01 1.13 0.80
N LYS A 11 11.25 0.69 1.02
CA LYS A 11 11.77 -0.50 0.35
C LYS A 11 10.97 -1.74 0.70
N VAL A 12 10.63 -1.91 1.98
CA VAL A 12 9.81 -3.04 2.42
C VAL A 12 8.44 -3.00 1.75
N MET A 13 7.85 -1.81 1.65
CA MET A 13 6.56 -1.64 1.00
C MET A 13 6.63 -2.03 -0.48
N VAL A 14 7.66 -1.58 -1.18
CA VAL A 14 7.85 -1.93 -2.59
C VAL A 14 8.00 -3.44 -2.75
N ASP A 15 8.84 -4.05 -1.94
CA ASP A 15 9.06 -5.49 -2.00
C ASP A 15 7.78 -6.27 -1.73
N THR A 16 6.99 -5.81 -0.75
CA THR A 16 5.74 -6.46 -0.40
C THR A 16 4.75 -6.36 -1.55
N LEU A 17 4.60 -5.20 -2.14
CA LEU A 17 3.68 -5.00 -3.26
C LEU A 17 4.09 -5.83 -4.48
N ASP A 18 5.40 -5.93 -4.72
CA ASP A 18 5.91 -6.75 -5.83
C ASP A 18 5.62 -8.23 -5.58
N SER A 19 5.72 -8.69 -4.33
CA SER A 19 5.54 -10.11 -4.02
C SER A 19 4.09 -10.55 -4.10
N ILE A 20 3.14 -9.67 -3.83
CA ILE A 20 1.72 -10.05 -3.86
C ILE A 20 1.16 -10.10 -5.28
N GLY A 21 1.74 -9.36 -6.21
CA GLY A 21 1.27 -9.34 -7.59
C GLY A 21 -0.21 -8.99 -7.69
N ASN A 22 -1.00 -9.90 -8.25
CA ASN A 22 -2.44 -9.71 -8.39
C ASN A 22 -3.25 -10.38 -7.27
N TYR A 23 -2.58 -11.04 -6.34
CA TYR A 23 -3.23 -11.75 -5.25
C TYR A 23 -2.83 -11.12 -3.92
N LEU A 24 -3.82 -10.82 -3.10
CA LEU A 24 -3.60 -10.23 -1.78
C LEU A 24 -3.78 -11.29 -0.70
N PRO A 25 -2.68 -11.80 -0.11
CA PRO A 25 -2.78 -12.81 0.95
C PRO A 25 -3.41 -12.24 2.21
N ASP A 26 -4.10 -13.09 2.96
CA ASP A 26 -4.78 -12.66 4.18
C ASP A 26 -3.82 -12.04 5.21
N ASP A 27 -2.60 -12.54 5.27
CA ASP A 27 -1.62 -12.02 6.23
C ASP A 27 -1.04 -10.66 5.84
N LYS A 28 -1.36 -10.17 4.64
CA LYS A 28 -0.89 -8.88 4.15
C LYS A 28 -1.97 -7.81 4.12
N VAL A 29 -3.24 -8.18 4.31
CA VAL A 29 -4.32 -7.20 4.17
C VAL A 29 -4.20 -6.05 5.16
N GLY A 30 -3.84 -6.33 6.41
CA GLY A 30 -3.66 -5.28 7.41
C GLY A 30 -2.55 -4.31 7.04
N TYR A 31 -1.44 -4.85 6.56
CA TYR A 31 -0.31 -4.05 6.13
C TYR A 31 -0.69 -3.14 4.94
N VAL A 32 -1.36 -3.71 3.96
CA VAL A 32 -1.77 -2.96 2.77
C VAL A 32 -2.74 -1.85 3.15
N TRP A 33 -3.75 -2.15 3.98
CA TRP A 33 -4.72 -1.15 4.36
C TRP A 33 -4.10 -0.02 5.20
N SER A 34 -3.18 -0.36 6.11
CA SER A 34 -2.47 0.65 6.90
C SER A 34 -1.71 1.62 6.02
N ASN A 35 -1.03 1.10 5.00
CA ASN A 35 -0.30 1.95 4.07
C ASN A 35 -1.23 2.79 3.22
N TYR A 36 -2.36 2.21 2.79
CA TYR A 36 -3.36 2.97 2.06
C TYR A 36 -3.88 4.14 2.90
N GLN A 37 -4.20 3.89 4.16
CA GLN A 37 -4.68 4.95 5.05
C GLN A 37 -3.66 6.07 5.18
N LYS A 38 -2.40 5.72 5.30
CA LYS A 38 -1.33 6.71 5.45
C LYS A 38 -1.18 7.55 4.18
N ILE A 39 -1.16 6.92 3.03
CA ILE A 39 -0.96 7.59 1.74
C ILE A 39 -2.17 8.44 1.38
N ALA A 40 -3.37 7.90 1.55
CA ALA A 40 -4.60 8.60 1.21
C ALA A 40 -5.06 9.57 2.30
N ASN A 41 -4.40 9.54 3.44
CA ASN A 41 -4.75 10.37 4.60
C ASN A 41 -6.21 10.17 4.99
N THR A 42 -6.60 8.92 5.16
CA THR A 42 -7.97 8.55 5.51
C THR A 42 -7.97 7.65 6.74
N THR A 43 -9.09 7.65 7.46
CA THR A 43 -9.27 6.77 8.62
C THR A 43 -10.34 5.71 8.36
N GLU A 44 -10.65 5.45 7.10
CA GLU A 44 -11.63 4.43 6.75
C GLU A 44 -11.25 3.09 7.33
N ASN A 45 -12.25 2.37 7.86
CA ASN A 45 -12.00 1.05 8.43
C ASN A 45 -11.64 0.04 7.35
N GLN A 46 -10.78 -0.90 7.72
CA GLN A 46 -10.38 -1.96 6.82
C GLN A 46 -11.60 -2.78 6.39
N PRO A 47 -11.85 -2.94 5.09
CA PRO A 47 -12.95 -3.77 4.62
C PRO A 47 -12.61 -5.25 4.79
N CYS A 48 -13.62 -6.12 4.68
CA CYS A 48 -13.35 -7.55 4.73
C CYS A 48 -12.54 -7.95 3.49
N SER A 49 -11.80 -9.04 3.60
CA SER A 49 -11.03 -9.56 2.48
C SER A 49 -11.87 -10.45 1.55
N CYS A 50 -13.19 -10.30 1.61
CA CYS A 50 -14.11 -11.08 0.79
C CYS A 50 -14.29 -10.47 -0.59
N GLY A 51 -14.88 -11.24 -1.51
CA GLY A 51 -15.05 -10.82 -2.88
C GLY A 51 -15.84 -9.54 -3.06
N SER A 52 -16.78 -9.25 -2.14
CA SER A 52 -17.59 -8.03 -2.23
C SER A 52 -16.76 -6.77 -2.04
N SER A 53 -15.57 -6.87 -1.46
CA SER A 53 -14.68 -5.73 -1.22
C SER A 53 -13.53 -5.68 -2.22
N ALA A 54 -13.55 -6.50 -3.26
CA ALA A 54 -12.46 -6.57 -4.22
C ALA A 54 -12.13 -5.21 -4.83
N GLY A 55 -13.16 -4.42 -5.13
CA GLY A 55 -12.95 -3.08 -5.69
C GLY A 55 -12.22 -2.14 -4.76
N LEU A 56 -12.52 -2.22 -3.46
CA LEU A 56 -11.84 -1.41 -2.45
C LEU A 56 -10.38 -1.81 -2.31
N TRP A 57 -10.11 -3.11 -2.32
CA TRP A 57 -8.74 -3.61 -2.21
C TRP A 57 -7.93 -3.24 -3.44
N LYS A 58 -8.52 -3.33 -4.61
CA LYS A 58 -7.86 -2.90 -5.84
C LYS A 58 -7.49 -1.43 -5.77
N LYS A 59 -8.42 -0.60 -5.30
CA LYS A 59 -8.17 0.83 -5.15
C LYS A 59 -7.02 1.08 -4.17
N ALA A 60 -7.00 0.37 -3.05
CA ALA A 60 -5.95 0.53 -2.05
C ALA A 60 -4.59 0.17 -2.63
N VAL A 61 -4.49 -0.97 -3.30
CA VAL A 61 -3.24 -1.41 -3.91
C VAL A 61 -2.79 -0.44 -5.00
N ASP A 62 -3.72 0.01 -5.84
CA ASP A 62 -3.39 0.96 -6.90
C ASP A 62 -2.90 2.29 -6.34
N THR A 63 -3.51 2.75 -5.24
CA THR A 63 -3.09 3.99 -4.57
C THR A 63 -1.65 3.86 -4.08
N ILE A 64 -1.33 2.73 -3.46
CA ILE A 64 0.02 2.48 -2.95
C ILE A 64 1.02 2.42 -4.11
N ARG A 65 0.67 1.71 -5.17
CA ARG A 65 1.57 1.58 -6.33
C ARG A 65 1.81 2.92 -7.01
N THR A 66 0.78 3.76 -7.08
CA THR A 66 0.93 5.11 -7.63
C THR A 66 1.88 5.93 -6.77
N TYR A 67 1.72 5.85 -5.45
CA TYR A 67 2.62 6.55 -4.54
C TYR A 67 4.06 6.10 -4.73
N ILE A 68 4.28 4.78 -4.84
CA ILE A 68 5.62 4.23 -5.07
C ILE A 68 6.20 4.80 -6.36
N LYS A 69 5.43 4.79 -7.43
CA LYS A 69 5.88 5.26 -8.73
C LYS A 69 6.25 6.74 -8.70
N GLU A 70 5.44 7.55 -8.01
CA GLU A 70 5.64 8.99 -7.97
C GLU A 70 6.76 9.40 -7.02
N ASN A 71 7.06 8.59 -6.04
CA ASN A 71 8.04 8.93 -4.99
C ASN A 71 9.29 8.09 -5.04
N LYS A 72 9.43 7.27 -6.05
CA LYS A 72 10.54 6.35 -6.17
C LYS A 72 11.90 7.06 -6.08
N ASP A 73 12.02 8.19 -6.73
CA ASP A 73 13.28 8.94 -6.74
C ASP A 73 13.57 9.59 -5.40
N SER A 74 12.54 9.92 -4.63
CA SER A 74 12.71 10.53 -3.31
C SER A 74 13.30 9.58 -2.29
N TYR A 75 13.07 8.29 -2.48
CA TYR A 75 13.53 7.26 -1.54
C TYR A 75 14.73 6.48 -2.05
N ASN A 76 15.19 6.84 -3.21
CA ASN A 76 16.33 6.16 -3.79
C ASN A 76 17.59 6.84 -3.30
N GLY A 77 18.14 6.28 -2.26
CA GLY A 77 19.30 6.83 -1.61
C GLY A 77 20.56 6.80 -2.41
#